data_26ce216746a352359eb9527214f6a4a0
#
_entry.id   26ce216746a352359eb9527214f6a4a0
#
_cell.length_a   1.000
_cell.length_b   1.000
_cell.length_c   1.000
_cell.angle_alpha   90.00
_cell.angle_beta   90.00
_cell.angle_gamma   90.00
#
_symmetry.space_group_name_H-M   'P 1'
#
loop_
_entity.id
_entity.type
_entity.pdbx_description
1 polymer ?
#
loop_
_entity_poly.entity_id
_entity_poly.type
_entity_poly.pdbx_seq_one_letter_code
_entity_poly.pdbx_strand_id
1 'polypeptide(L)'
;MEQRSFYTEAELTSAKTKERRTGRAMAIVAGLGLVLCVLCCCFTTRQNQGVTLPLTVGTSILTGWIVIFLSHSRFDGARAEARHVELMLTGPRERFSGRFTKQPGIYRVKRGVSIQKVRQEEEFHETMLTVSAEKAVFLPDAFTGTVETVYDCIVSFEEGEP
;
A
#
# COMPACT_ATOMS: atom_id res chain seq x y z
N MET A 1 21.08 9.95 -22.55
CA MET A 1 19.85 9.20 -22.23
C MET A 1 19.64 9.26 -20.74
N GLU A 2 18.52 9.78 -20.29
CA GLU A 2 18.25 9.98 -18.86
C GLU A 2 17.33 8.85 -18.39
N GLN A 3 17.91 7.87 -17.68
CA GLN A 3 17.13 6.80 -17.07
C GLN A 3 16.35 7.34 -15.88
N ARG A 4 15.03 7.35 -15.98
CA ARG A 4 14.13 7.77 -14.88
C ARG A 4 13.68 6.58 -14.07
N SER A 5 14.22 6.46 -12.86
CA SER A 5 13.70 5.49 -11.87
C SER A 5 12.45 6.04 -11.19
N PHE A 6 11.38 5.24 -11.14
CA PHE A 6 10.10 5.63 -10.53
C PHE A 6 10.05 5.40 -9.03
N TYR A 7 10.94 4.56 -8.49
CA TYR A 7 10.96 4.21 -7.07
C TYR A 7 12.30 4.59 -6.46
N THR A 8 12.25 5.22 -5.30
CA THR A 8 13.42 5.70 -4.57
C THR A 8 13.46 5.17 -3.14
N GLU A 9 14.66 5.09 -2.56
CA GLU A 9 14.80 4.70 -1.14
C GLU A 9 14.10 5.71 -0.20
N ALA A 10 14.01 6.97 -0.60
CA ALA A 10 13.28 7.98 0.17
C ALA A 10 11.77 7.66 0.23
N GLU A 11 11.17 7.18 -0.87
CA GLU A 11 9.78 6.70 -0.89
C GLU A 11 9.60 5.49 0.01
N LEU A 12 10.53 4.52 -0.02
CA LEU A 12 10.49 3.36 0.87
C LEU A 12 10.54 3.78 2.35
N THR A 13 11.43 4.70 2.69
CA THR A 13 11.56 5.21 4.06
C THR A 13 10.28 5.93 4.51
N SER A 14 9.67 6.72 3.63
CA SER A 14 8.40 7.40 3.88
C SER A 14 7.26 6.39 4.09
N ALA A 15 7.13 5.39 3.23
CA ALA A 15 6.11 4.34 3.32
C ALA A 15 6.27 3.50 4.61
N LYS A 16 7.50 3.10 4.96
CA LYS A 16 7.79 2.40 6.23
C LYS A 16 7.50 3.26 7.46
N THR A 17 7.76 4.56 7.39
CA THR A 17 7.46 5.49 8.48
C THR A 17 5.94 5.62 8.68
N LYS A 18 5.18 5.70 7.60
CA LYS A 18 3.71 5.73 7.60
C LYS A 18 3.12 4.45 8.19
N GLU A 19 3.65 3.27 7.79
CA GLU A 19 3.27 1.98 8.37
C GLU A 19 3.52 1.94 9.88
N ARG A 20 4.74 2.30 10.33
CA ARG A 20 5.11 2.32 11.76
C ARG A 20 4.26 3.29 12.56
N ARG A 21 3.99 4.48 12.02
CA ARG A 21 3.12 5.48 12.68
C ARG A 21 1.71 4.95 12.88
N THR A 22 1.15 4.32 11.86
CA THR A 22 -0.19 3.73 11.93
C THR A 22 -0.23 2.56 12.91
N GLY A 23 0.76 1.68 12.88
CA GLY A 23 0.90 0.57 13.83
C GLY A 23 1.02 1.05 15.29
N ARG A 24 1.81 2.12 15.55
CA ARG A 24 1.90 2.73 16.89
C ARG A 24 0.56 3.31 17.35
N ALA A 25 -0.16 4.00 16.47
CA ALA A 25 -1.49 4.53 16.81
C ALA A 25 -2.46 3.41 17.21
N MET A 26 -2.48 2.29 16.48
CA MET A 26 -3.27 1.11 16.83
C MET A 26 -2.87 0.52 18.19
N ALA A 27 -1.58 0.38 18.45
CA ALA A 27 -1.09 -0.13 19.73
C ALA A 27 -1.47 0.77 20.91
N ILE A 28 -1.43 2.09 20.73
CA ILE A 28 -1.87 3.06 21.73
C ILE A 28 -3.37 2.91 22.01
N VAL A 29 -4.20 2.83 20.98
CA VAL A 29 -5.66 2.67 21.13
C VAL A 29 -5.98 1.36 21.85
N ALA A 30 -5.36 0.25 21.44
CA ALA A 30 -5.53 -1.05 22.09
C ALA A 30 -5.08 -1.02 23.56
N GLY A 31 -3.92 -0.41 23.85
CA GLY A 31 -3.38 -0.26 25.19
C GLY A 31 -4.29 0.57 26.10
N LEU A 32 -4.79 1.72 25.62
CA LEU A 32 -5.73 2.57 26.36
C LEU A 32 -7.04 1.81 26.66
N GLY A 33 -7.58 1.10 25.68
CA GLY A 33 -8.78 0.29 25.87
C GLY A 33 -8.58 -0.81 26.93
N LEU A 34 -7.42 -1.48 26.90
CA LEU A 34 -7.09 -2.50 27.89
C LEU A 34 -6.95 -1.91 29.30
N VAL A 35 -6.24 -0.80 29.45
CA VAL A 35 -6.12 -0.09 30.74
C VAL A 35 -7.49 0.31 31.26
N LEU A 36 -8.36 0.84 30.41
CA LEU A 36 -9.71 1.23 30.81
C LEU A 36 -10.53 0.02 31.28
N CYS A 37 -10.44 -1.11 30.59
CA CYS A 37 -11.10 -2.35 31.01
C CYS A 37 -10.59 -2.83 32.37
N VAL A 38 -9.26 -2.82 32.60
CA VAL A 38 -8.67 -3.21 33.88
C VAL A 38 -9.14 -2.30 35.00
N LEU A 39 -9.15 -0.98 34.77
CA LEU A 39 -9.67 -0.02 35.77
C LEU A 39 -11.14 -0.30 36.11
N CYS A 40 -11.99 -0.52 35.10
CA CYS A 40 -13.40 -0.87 35.33
C CYS A 40 -13.52 -2.15 36.17
N CYS A 41 -12.70 -3.18 35.90
CA CYS A 41 -12.71 -4.40 36.69
C CYS A 41 -12.25 -4.17 38.14
N CYS A 42 -11.20 -3.36 38.35
CA CYS A 42 -10.69 -3.05 39.71
C CYS A 42 -11.70 -2.28 40.57
N PHE A 43 -12.52 -1.42 39.94
CA PHE A 43 -13.55 -0.65 40.64
C PHE A 43 -14.90 -1.37 40.75
N THR A 44 -15.01 -2.58 40.24
CA THR A 44 -16.23 -3.40 40.33
C THR A 44 -16.41 -3.94 41.74
N THR A 45 -17.50 -3.54 42.40
CA THR A 45 -17.92 -4.03 43.72
C THR A 45 -19.32 -4.64 43.60
N ARG A 46 -19.75 -5.43 44.59
CA ARG A 46 -21.09 -6.04 44.59
C ARG A 46 -22.22 -5.01 44.46
N GLN A 47 -22.00 -3.80 44.96
CA GLN A 47 -23.03 -2.72 44.91
C GLN A 47 -23.14 -2.08 43.54
N ASN A 48 -22.06 -1.96 42.73
CA ASN A 48 -22.03 -1.28 41.45
C ASN A 48 -21.91 -2.22 40.25
N GLN A 49 -21.94 -3.53 40.48
CA GLN A 49 -21.75 -4.57 39.47
C GLN A 49 -22.72 -4.45 38.28
N GLY A 50 -23.96 -4.01 38.56
CA GLY A 50 -24.98 -3.81 37.50
C GLY A 50 -24.63 -2.72 36.49
N VAL A 51 -23.72 -1.78 36.84
CA VAL A 51 -23.30 -0.69 35.94
C VAL A 51 -21.90 -0.97 35.38
N THR A 52 -20.98 -1.46 36.20
CA THR A 52 -19.59 -1.65 35.79
C THR A 52 -19.40 -2.79 34.80
N LEU A 53 -20.16 -3.89 34.91
CA LEU A 53 -20.08 -5.01 33.96
C LEU A 53 -20.50 -4.60 32.55
N PRO A 54 -21.69 -4.01 32.32
CA PRO A 54 -22.07 -3.52 31.00
C PRO A 54 -21.09 -2.50 30.43
N LEU A 55 -20.54 -1.62 31.27
CA LEU A 55 -19.56 -0.62 30.88
C LEU A 55 -18.26 -1.27 30.38
N THR A 56 -17.74 -2.28 31.10
CA THR A 56 -16.52 -3.02 30.71
C THR A 56 -16.74 -3.75 29.39
N VAL A 57 -17.87 -4.45 29.24
CA VAL A 57 -18.21 -5.16 28.00
C VAL A 57 -18.34 -4.17 26.84
N GLY A 58 -19.07 -3.07 27.03
CA GLY A 58 -19.25 -2.03 26.01
C GLY A 58 -17.90 -1.41 25.57
N THR A 59 -17.04 -1.10 26.52
CA THR A 59 -15.69 -0.56 26.26
C THR A 59 -14.83 -1.54 25.50
N SER A 60 -14.87 -2.83 25.85
CA SER A 60 -14.11 -3.88 25.16
C SER A 60 -14.57 -4.02 23.71
N ILE A 61 -15.87 -4.07 23.48
CA ILE A 61 -16.46 -4.15 22.14
C ILE A 61 -16.07 -2.91 21.30
N LEU A 62 -16.24 -1.72 21.86
CA LEU A 62 -15.93 -0.47 21.16
C LEU A 62 -14.45 -0.39 20.80
N THR A 63 -13.56 -0.73 21.74
CA THR A 63 -12.11 -0.76 21.47
C THR A 63 -11.77 -1.75 20.37
N GLY A 64 -12.33 -2.96 20.42
CA GLY A 64 -12.14 -3.99 19.40
C GLY A 64 -12.57 -3.50 18.01
N TRP A 65 -13.73 -2.89 17.90
CA TRP A 65 -14.22 -2.30 16.64
C TRP A 65 -13.32 -1.20 16.11
N ILE A 66 -12.85 -0.29 16.96
CA ILE A 66 -11.93 0.79 16.55
C ILE A 66 -10.62 0.20 16.04
N VAL A 67 -10.05 -0.81 16.71
CA VAL A 67 -8.81 -1.47 16.28
C VAL A 67 -8.99 -2.18 14.94
N ILE A 68 -10.08 -2.93 14.75
CA ILE A 68 -10.40 -3.60 13.49
C ILE A 68 -10.58 -2.57 12.37
N PHE A 69 -11.32 -1.50 12.62
CA PHE A 69 -11.53 -0.44 11.64
C PHE A 69 -10.22 0.24 11.23
N LEU A 70 -9.36 0.58 12.18
CA LEU A 70 -8.03 1.16 11.90
C LEU A 70 -7.14 0.20 11.13
N SER A 71 -7.18 -1.10 11.47
CA SER A 71 -6.44 -2.13 10.75
C SER A 71 -6.82 -2.17 9.28
N HIS A 72 -8.10 -2.34 8.98
CA HIS A 72 -8.57 -2.45 7.60
C HIS A 72 -8.47 -1.14 6.81
N SER A 73 -8.78 0.00 7.44
CA SER A 73 -8.88 1.27 6.71
C SER A 73 -7.54 1.94 6.45
N ARG A 74 -6.55 1.74 7.32
CA ARG A 74 -5.29 2.49 7.25
C ARG A 74 -4.04 1.62 7.30
N PHE A 75 -4.01 0.61 8.18
CA PHE A 75 -2.79 -0.18 8.37
C PHE A 75 -2.52 -1.11 7.19
N ASP A 76 -3.54 -1.83 6.72
CA ASP A 76 -3.39 -2.75 5.59
C ASP A 76 -2.94 -2.01 4.31
N GLY A 77 -3.49 -0.82 4.06
CA GLY A 77 -3.08 0.03 2.95
C GLY A 77 -1.63 0.51 3.07
N ALA A 78 -1.24 1.04 4.23
CA ALA A 78 0.13 1.51 4.47
C ALA A 78 1.17 0.39 4.37
N ARG A 79 0.82 -0.79 4.88
CA ARG A 79 1.66 -1.99 4.80
C ARG A 79 1.79 -2.51 3.36
N ALA A 80 0.69 -2.50 2.60
CA ALA A 80 0.71 -2.92 1.20
C ALA A 80 1.56 -1.96 0.35
N GLU A 81 1.46 -0.65 0.58
CA GLU A 81 2.26 0.38 -0.06
C GLU A 81 3.76 0.18 0.23
N ALA A 82 4.14 0.02 1.51
CA ALA A 82 5.53 -0.20 1.91
C ALA A 82 6.12 -1.47 1.27
N ARG A 83 5.38 -2.58 1.28
CA ARG A 83 5.80 -3.83 0.63
C ARG A 83 5.91 -3.70 -0.88
N HIS A 84 4.99 -2.97 -1.51
CA HIS A 84 5.03 -2.75 -2.95
C HIS A 84 6.30 -1.99 -3.34
N VAL A 85 6.60 -0.87 -2.69
CA VAL A 85 7.82 -0.09 -2.95
C VAL A 85 9.08 -0.91 -2.67
N GLU A 86 9.11 -1.69 -1.59
CA GLU A 86 10.24 -2.56 -1.27
C GLU A 86 10.47 -3.62 -2.37
N LEU A 87 9.41 -4.28 -2.84
CA LEU A 87 9.49 -5.25 -3.95
C LEU A 87 9.98 -4.60 -5.25
N MET A 88 9.53 -3.38 -5.56
CA MET A 88 9.97 -2.66 -6.77
C MET A 88 11.44 -2.25 -6.71
N LEU A 89 12.00 -2.05 -5.51
CA LEU A 89 13.41 -1.71 -5.34
C LEU A 89 14.32 -2.95 -5.31
N THR A 90 13.87 -4.06 -4.73
CA THR A 90 14.72 -5.24 -4.46
C THR A 90 14.43 -6.43 -5.38
N GLY A 91 13.33 -6.41 -6.12
CA GLY A 91 12.91 -7.51 -6.99
C GLY A 91 13.84 -7.72 -8.19
N PRO A 92 13.77 -8.90 -8.81
CA PRO A 92 14.51 -9.19 -10.04
C PRO A 92 14.03 -8.25 -11.15
N ARG A 93 14.97 -7.65 -11.88
CA ARG A 93 14.68 -6.72 -12.96
C ARG A 93 14.74 -7.42 -14.30
N GLU A 94 13.72 -7.19 -15.10
CA GLU A 94 13.65 -7.61 -16.50
C GLU A 94 13.62 -6.37 -17.38
N ARG A 95 14.21 -6.45 -18.57
CA ARG A 95 14.25 -5.34 -19.53
C ARG A 95 13.46 -5.69 -20.76
N PHE A 96 12.58 -4.78 -21.13
CA PHE A 96 11.79 -4.83 -22.35
C PHE A 96 12.09 -3.60 -23.19
N SER A 97 12.36 -3.83 -24.49
CA SER A 97 12.58 -2.75 -25.45
C SER A 97 11.55 -2.85 -26.54
N GLY A 98 11.02 -1.74 -27.00
CA GLY A 98 10.01 -1.73 -28.04
C GLY A 98 9.13 -0.50 -28.02
N ARG A 99 7.98 -0.62 -28.65
CA ARG A 99 6.94 0.40 -28.64
C ARG A 99 5.89 0.05 -27.60
N PHE A 100 5.57 1.03 -26.76
CA PHE A 100 4.65 0.88 -25.65
C PHE A 100 3.48 1.84 -25.79
N THR A 101 2.28 1.37 -25.47
CA THR A 101 1.05 2.18 -25.50
C THR A 101 0.28 2.00 -24.21
N LYS A 102 -0.05 3.10 -23.53
CA LYS A 102 -0.91 3.05 -22.34
C LYS A 102 -2.32 2.64 -22.71
N GLN A 103 -2.86 1.73 -21.94
CA GLN A 103 -4.27 1.36 -22.04
C GLN A 103 -5.13 2.36 -21.25
N PRO A 104 -6.28 2.79 -21.80
CA PRO A 104 -7.20 3.63 -21.04
C PRO A 104 -7.78 2.89 -19.85
N GLY A 105 -7.85 3.56 -18.70
CA GLY A 105 -8.43 3.03 -17.47
C GLY A 105 -7.41 2.76 -16.37
N ILE A 106 -7.88 2.97 -15.13
CA ILE A 106 -7.12 2.66 -13.92
C ILE A 106 -7.76 1.46 -13.26
N TYR A 107 -6.97 0.45 -12.98
CA TYR A 107 -7.42 -0.79 -12.35
C TYR A 107 -6.97 -0.79 -10.89
N ARG A 108 -7.90 -1.04 -9.97
CA ARG A 108 -7.58 -1.18 -8.55
C ARG A 108 -7.22 -2.62 -8.24
N VAL A 109 -6.00 -2.87 -7.83
CA VAL A 109 -5.58 -4.19 -7.36
C VAL A 109 -6.11 -4.43 -5.94
N LYS A 110 -6.40 -5.69 -5.63
CA LYS A 110 -7.01 -6.18 -4.37
C LYS A 110 -6.34 -5.67 -3.07
N ARG A 111 -5.14 -5.06 -3.15
CA ARG A 111 -4.37 -4.52 -2.03
C ARG A 111 -4.27 -2.99 -1.98
N GLY A 112 -5.15 -2.28 -2.70
CA GLY A 112 -5.22 -0.81 -2.60
C GLY A 112 -4.28 -0.03 -3.50
N VAL A 113 -3.38 -0.68 -4.23
CA VAL A 113 -2.54 -0.03 -5.24
C VAL A 113 -3.33 0.09 -6.53
N SER A 114 -3.46 1.30 -7.06
CA SER A 114 -4.07 1.53 -8.38
C SER A 114 -3.00 1.36 -9.45
N ILE A 115 -3.30 0.58 -10.48
CA ILE A 115 -2.39 0.32 -11.60
C ILE A 115 -3.01 0.73 -12.91
N GLN A 116 -2.16 1.10 -13.85
CA GLN A 116 -2.50 1.28 -15.25
C GLN A 116 -1.76 0.24 -16.08
N LYS A 117 -2.43 -0.28 -17.11
CA LYS A 117 -1.84 -1.25 -18.02
C LYS A 117 -1.11 -0.53 -19.16
N VAL A 118 0.04 -1.09 -19.53
CA VAL A 118 0.84 -0.64 -20.67
C VAL A 118 1.04 -1.86 -21.58
N ARG A 119 0.67 -1.71 -22.83
CA ARG A 119 0.82 -2.76 -23.84
C ARG A 119 2.14 -2.53 -24.58
N GLN A 120 2.95 -3.56 -24.65
CA GLN A 120 4.11 -3.64 -25.52
C GLN A 120 3.66 -4.19 -26.88
N GLU A 121 3.99 -3.50 -27.95
CA GLU A 121 3.74 -3.95 -29.31
C GLU A 121 5.03 -4.65 -29.83
N GLU A 122 5.01 -5.97 -29.90
CA GLU A 122 6.02 -6.79 -30.58
C GLU A 122 5.37 -7.47 -31.80
N GLU A 123 6.17 -7.80 -32.82
CA GLU A 123 5.67 -8.37 -34.08
C GLU A 123 4.88 -9.68 -33.94
N PHE A 124 5.13 -10.45 -32.88
CA PHE A 124 4.51 -11.78 -32.68
C PHE A 124 3.86 -11.99 -31.29
N HIS A 125 4.14 -11.11 -30.32
CA HIS A 125 3.62 -11.28 -28.95
C HIS A 125 3.21 -9.96 -28.36
N GLU A 126 2.05 -9.94 -27.73
CA GLU A 126 1.58 -8.82 -26.93
C GLU A 126 1.90 -9.06 -25.46
N THR A 127 2.82 -8.28 -24.92
CA THR A 127 3.10 -8.34 -23.49
C THR A 127 2.38 -7.21 -22.75
N MET A 128 1.67 -7.57 -21.69
CA MET A 128 0.95 -6.59 -20.85
C MET A 128 1.75 -6.28 -19.60
N LEU A 129 2.32 -5.10 -19.57
CA LEU A 129 3.00 -4.56 -18.41
C LEU A 129 2.05 -3.73 -17.56
N THR A 130 2.42 -3.46 -16.32
CA THR A 130 1.67 -2.64 -15.41
C THR A 130 2.53 -1.50 -14.88
N VAL A 131 1.92 -0.39 -14.49
CA VAL A 131 2.60 0.72 -13.83
C VAL A 131 1.69 1.25 -12.73
N SER A 132 2.24 1.70 -11.60
CA SER A 132 1.44 2.38 -10.59
C SER A 132 0.75 3.60 -11.21
N ALA A 133 -0.55 3.79 -10.95
CA ALA A 133 -1.32 4.90 -11.53
C ALA A 133 -0.72 6.27 -11.20
N GLU A 134 -0.09 6.42 -10.05
CA GLU A 134 0.63 7.64 -9.66
C GLU A 134 1.88 7.88 -10.53
N LYS A 135 2.57 6.81 -10.93
CA LYS A 135 3.78 6.88 -11.76
C LYS A 135 3.45 6.92 -13.25
N ALA A 136 2.29 6.41 -13.65
CA ALA A 136 1.81 6.45 -15.03
C ALA A 136 1.68 7.87 -15.60
N VAL A 137 1.52 8.87 -14.73
CA VAL A 137 1.48 10.30 -15.15
C VAL A 137 2.80 10.75 -15.76
N PHE A 138 3.92 10.13 -15.39
CA PHE A 138 5.25 10.47 -15.89
C PHE A 138 5.62 9.77 -17.20
N LEU A 139 4.78 8.82 -17.66
CA LEU A 139 4.97 8.13 -18.92
C LEU A 139 4.11 8.83 -20.02
N PRO A 140 4.60 8.99 -21.24
CA PRO A 140 3.79 9.38 -22.39
C PRO A 140 2.69 8.35 -22.69
N ASP A 141 1.65 8.72 -23.44
CA ASP A 141 0.57 7.80 -23.78
C ASP A 141 1.02 6.72 -24.78
N ALA A 142 1.97 7.06 -25.65
CA ALA A 142 2.70 6.14 -26.50
C ALA A 142 4.17 6.56 -26.55
N PHE A 143 5.07 5.60 -26.42
CA PHE A 143 6.51 5.85 -26.42
C PHE A 143 7.28 4.67 -26.99
N THR A 144 8.48 4.95 -27.48
CA THR A 144 9.46 3.94 -27.90
C THR A 144 10.67 4.06 -26.99
N GLY A 145 11.15 2.93 -26.48
CA GLY A 145 12.28 2.96 -25.56
C GLY A 145 12.50 1.63 -24.86
N THR A 146 13.25 1.69 -23.76
CA THR A 146 13.50 0.54 -22.89
C THR A 146 12.87 0.77 -21.53
N VAL A 147 12.14 -0.21 -21.04
CA VAL A 147 11.58 -0.20 -19.68
C VAL A 147 12.20 -1.32 -18.86
N GLU A 148 12.49 -1.05 -17.60
CA GLU A 148 12.80 -2.10 -16.63
C GLU A 148 11.56 -2.41 -15.82
N THR A 149 11.31 -3.68 -15.60
CA THR A 149 10.17 -4.17 -14.83
C THR A 149 10.60 -5.04 -13.67
N VAL A 150 9.75 -5.10 -12.66
CA VAL A 150 9.82 -6.07 -11.56
C VAL A 150 8.44 -6.71 -11.47
N TYR A 151 8.34 -8.02 -11.71
CA TYR A 151 7.05 -8.72 -11.74
C TYR A 151 6.01 -8.03 -12.65
N ASP A 152 6.40 -7.75 -13.90
CA ASP A 152 5.61 -7.03 -14.91
C ASP A 152 5.23 -5.58 -14.55
N CYS A 153 5.73 -5.04 -13.43
CA CYS A 153 5.53 -3.66 -13.05
C CYS A 153 6.71 -2.78 -13.48
N ILE A 154 6.44 -1.74 -14.26
CA ILE A 154 7.47 -0.83 -14.76
C ILE A 154 8.06 -0.03 -13.59
N VAL A 155 9.37 -0.15 -13.40
CA VAL A 155 10.13 0.55 -12.34
C VAL A 155 11.04 1.64 -12.85
N SER A 156 11.45 1.55 -14.11
CA SER A 156 12.20 2.61 -14.78
C SER A 156 11.89 2.66 -16.27
N PHE A 157 12.17 3.79 -16.85
CA PHE A 157 11.93 4.07 -18.26
C PHE A 157 13.11 4.87 -18.82
N GLU A 158 13.56 4.46 -19.99
CA GLU A 158 14.57 5.14 -20.79
C GLU A 158 14.00 5.38 -22.19
N GLU A 159 13.85 6.64 -22.58
CA GLU A 159 13.34 7.01 -23.90
C GLU A 159 14.41 6.70 -24.94
N GLY A 160 14.06 5.83 -25.89
CA GLY A 160 14.90 5.53 -27.04
C GLY A 160 14.66 6.57 -28.14
N GLU A 161 15.69 6.89 -28.92
CA GLU A 161 15.50 7.60 -30.17
C GLU A 161 14.65 6.75 -31.13
N PRO A 162 13.72 7.36 -31.87
CA PRO A 162 12.87 6.65 -32.81
C PRO A 162 13.65 6.05 -33.99
#